data_d066021495c4c02556eca2364bd0a9e4
#
_entry.id   d066021495c4c02556eca2364bd0a9e4
#
_cell.length_a   1.000
_cell.length_b   1.000
_cell.length_c   1.000
_cell.angle_alpha   90.00
_cell.angle_beta   90.00
_cell.angle_gamma   90.00
#
_symmetry.space_group_name_H-M   'P 1'
#
loop_
_entity.id
_entity.type
_entity.pdbx_description
1 polymer ?
#
loop_
_entity_poly.entity_id
_entity_poly.type
_entity_poly.pdbx_seq_one_letter_code
_entity_poly.pdbx_strand_id
1 'polypeptide(L)'
;VIELPEFLKLKVNAKGFDIIKFKLGSNFIPIDIDVTSLGFQNADGDSVNAYVESVLLLNNIQNQLKEYKIIQSIDIIDIKPDTIFFEFTPVIEKKVPVGLNADITFLKQFMLKDKILIKPDSILVKGPKKIIDTVQFVETEYINLRDLNSHYTSELNLIKYDKITYSTENVLIEIPVEEYTEVSLNIQIGITNVPDSLTLKIFPNNLNITYLVGFSVYETINENRFEAYVDYSDIENNFTNKLKVKIKDHPVEIKSFQYSPLNVEYIIEK
;
A
#
# COMPACT_ATOMS: atom_id res chain seq x y z
N VAL A 1 22.95 -4.91 -7.11
CA VAL A 1 23.92 -4.87 -8.21
C VAL A 1 25.19 -4.25 -7.65
N ILE A 2 26.27 -5.02 -7.56
CA ILE A 2 27.61 -4.44 -7.40
C ILE A 2 27.82 -3.54 -8.62
N GLU A 3 28.27 -2.33 -8.40
CA GLU A 3 28.55 -1.41 -9.50
C GLU A 3 29.57 -2.05 -10.45
N LEU A 4 29.11 -2.38 -11.66
CA LEU A 4 30.02 -2.80 -12.71
C LEU A 4 30.93 -1.64 -13.00
N PRO A 5 32.25 -1.89 -13.28
CA PRO A 5 33.11 -0.82 -13.67
C PRO A 5 32.61 -0.18 -14.98
N GLU A 6 32.37 1.12 -14.96
CA GLU A 6 31.91 1.85 -16.14
C GLU A 6 32.90 1.72 -17.30
N PHE A 7 34.18 1.51 -17.00
CA PHE A 7 35.24 1.46 -17.96
C PHE A 7 36.28 0.38 -17.67
N LEU A 8 36.75 -0.27 -18.70
CA LEU A 8 37.93 -1.08 -18.65
C LEU A 8 39.13 -0.25 -19.17
N LYS A 9 40.20 -0.18 -18.38
CA LYS A 9 41.44 0.48 -18.77
C LYS A 9 42.37 -0.53 -19.43
N LEU A 10 42.67 -0.34 -20.71
CA LEU A 10 43.57 -1.20 -21.45
C LEU A 10 44.94 -0.56 -21.52
N LYS A 11 45.98 -1.33 -21.15
CA LYS A 11 47.36 -0.99 -21.43
C LYS A 11 47.75 -1.69 -22.73
N VAL A 12 48.12 -0.93 -23.72
CA VAL A 12 48.37 -1.45 -25.08
C VAL A 12 49.79 -1.16 -25.55
N ASN A 13 50.30 -2.04 -26.39
CA ASN A 13 51.50 -1.83 -27.18
C ASN A 13 51.08 -1.65 -28.65
N ALA A 14 51.46 -0.55 -29.26
CA ALA A 14 51.09 -0.24 -30.65
C ALA A 14 52.11 0.67 -31.29
N LYS A 15 52.13 0.72 -32.65
CA LYS A 15 52.92 1.69 -33.38
C LYS A 15 52.43 3.11 -33.14
N GLY A 16 53.31 4.08 -33.04
CA GLY A 16 52.98 5.46 -32.64
C GLY A 16 51.84 6.11 -33.41
N PHE A 17 51.70 5.80 -34.71
CA PHE A 17 50.59 6.32 -35.53
C PHE A 17 49.22 5.74 -35.16
N ASP A 18 49.16 4.49 -34.76
CA ASP A 18 47.92 3.83 -34.33
C ASP A 18 47.45 4.35 -32.96
N ILE A 19 48.39 4.70 -32.06
CA ILE A 19 48.07 5.34 -30.78
C ILE A 19 47.45 6.72 -30.99
N ILE A 20 47.95 7.50 -31.97
CA ILE A 20 47.40 8.81 -32.30
C ILE A 20 45.97 8.68 -32.87
N LYS A 21 45.76 7.73 -33.78
CA LYS A 21 44.40 7.44 -34.31
C LYS A 21 43.41 7.05 -33.20
N PHE A 22 43.86 6.22 -32.26
CA PHE A 22 43.03 5.81 -31.14
C PHE A 22 42.65 6.99 -30.24
N LYS A 23 43.62 7.86 -29.90
CA LYS A 23 43.35 9.06 -29.08
C LYS A 23 42.46 10.10 -29.77
N LEU A 24 42.48 10.17 -31.09
CA LEU A 24 41.68 11.12 -31.85
C LEU A 24 40.31 10.57 -32.25
N GLY A 25 40.15 9.25 -32.28
CA GLY A 25 38.99 8.63 -32.92
C GLY A 25 37.81 8.28 -32.04
N SER A 26 37.94 8.03 -30.79
CA SER A 26 36.87 7.80 -29.77
C SER A 26 37.46 7.12 -28.57
N ASN A 27 37.25 7.69 -27.38
CA ASN A 27 37.79 7.13 -26.15
C ASN A 27 36.93 6.01 -25.58
N PHE A 28 35.74 5.72 -26.17
CA PHE A 28 34.78 4.78 -25.66
C PHE A 28 34.33 3.82 -26.76
N ILE A 29 34.77 2.58 -26.66
CA ILE A 29 34.31 1.48 -27.52
C ILE A 29 33.46 0.57 -26.61
N PRO A 30 32.18 0.33 -26.93
CA PRO A 30 31.37 -0.61 -26.17
C PRO A 30 31.99 -2.01 -26.33
N ILE A 31 32.11 -2.73 -25.21
CA ILE A 31 32.62 -4.09 -25.19
C ILE A 31 31.53 -4.98 -24.63
N ASP A 32 31.09 -5.94 -25.43
CA ASP A 32 30.09 -6.93 -25.02
C ASP A 32 30.76 -8.10 -24.31
N ILE A 33 30.34 -8.38 -23.08
CA ILE A 33 30.81 -9.52 -22.29
C ILE A 33 29.68 -10.50 -22.14
N ASP A 34 29.82 -11.71 -22.69
CA ASP A 34 28.89 -12.79 -22.51
C ASP A 34 29.01 -13.35 -21.08
N VAL A 35 28.08 -12.97 -20.23
CA VAL A 35 28.05 -13.41 -18.83
C VAL A 35 27.58 -14.87 -18.66
N THR A 36 26.98 -15.47 -19.69
CA THR A 36 26.48 -16.87 -19.61
C THR A 36 27.63 -17.86 -19.56
N SER A 37 28.80 -17.50 -20.05
CA SER A 37 30.02 -18.31 -20.02
C SER A 37 30.80 -18.21 -18.71
N LEU A 38 30.36 -17.36 -17.76
CA LEU A 38 31.06 -17.17 -16.49
C LEU A 38 30.81 -18.32 -15.53
N GLY A 39 31.84 -18.72 -14.78
CA GLY A 39 31.70 -19.67 -13.68
C GLY A 39 30.95 -19.01 -12.54
N PHE A 40 29.73 -19.47 -12.28
CA PHE A 40 28.95 -19.00 -11.12
C PHE A 40 29.41 -19.68 -9.85
N GLN A 41 29.73 -18.90 -8.82
CA GLN A 41 29.91 -19.40 -7.47
C GLN A 41 28.61 -19.13 -6.69
N ASN A 42 28.06 -20.18 -6.08
CA ASN A 42 26.89 -20.07 -5.21
C ASN A 42 27.24 -19.21 -4.01
N ALA A 43 26.67 -18.02 -3.93
CA ALA A 43 26.61 -17.23 -2.71
C ALA A 43 25.34 -17.57 -1.93
N ASP A 44 25.34 -17.34 -0.63
CA ASP A 44 24.26 -17.68 0.28
C ASP A 44 22.87 -17.19 -0.23
N GLY A 45 22.04 -18.13 -0.52
CA GLY A 45 20.57 -18.12 -0.59
C GLY A 45 19.88 -17.14 -1.53
N ASP A 46 20.23 -15.86 -1.58
CA ASP A 46 19.47 -14.79 -2.22
C ASP A 46 20.19 -14.05 -3.36
N SER A 47 21.48 -14.30 -3.55
CA SER A 47 22.24 -13.74 -4.67
C SER A 47 23.29 -14.74 -5.16
N VAL A 48 23.56 -14.67 -6.45
CA VAL A 48 24.64 -15.45 -7.08
C VAL A 48 25.74 -14.49 -7.44
N ASN A 49 26.91 -14.69 -6.89
CA ASN A 49 28.09 -13.90 -7.25
C ASN A 49 28.85 -14.64 -8.34
N ALA A 50 29.26 -13.92 -9.35
CA ALA A 50 30.20 -14.39 -10.35
C ALA A 50 31.35 -13.40 -10.46
N TYR A 51 32.48 -13.87 -10.87
CA TYR A 51 33.59 -13.02 -11.20
C TYR A 51 34.28 -13.53 -12.48
N VAL A 52 34.91 -12.62 -13.16
CA VAL A 52 35.76 -12.95 -14.31
C VAL A 52 37.09 -12.24 -14.15
N GLU A 53 38.17 -12.99 -14.32
CA GLU A 53 39.48 -12.40 -14.47
C GLU A 53 39.58 -11.72 -15.83
N SER A 54 39.90 -10.42 -15.84
CA SER A 54 39.92 -9.62 -17.06
C SER A 54 40.88 -10.17 -18.12
N VAL A 55 41.88 -10.91 -17.68
CA VAL A 55 42.84 -11.59 -18.60
C VAL A 55 42.14 -12.63 -19.49
N LEU A 56 41.09 -13.29 -19.01
CA LEU A 56 40.30 -14.27 -19.78
C LEU A 56 39.49 -13.61 -20.89
N LEU A 57 39.22 -12.33 -20.76
CA LEU A 57 38.47 -11.54 -21.74
C LEU A 57 39.38 -10.98 -22.85
N LEU A 58 40.69 -11.09 -22.72
CA LEU A 58 41.67 -10.50 -23.67
C LEU A 58 41.37 -10.84 -25.13
N ASN A 59 41.16 -12.12 -25.42
CA ASN A 59 40.90 -12.58 -26.79
C ASN A 59 39.57 -12.03 -27.33
N ASN A 60 38.53 -12.01 -26.48
CA ASN A 60 37.22 -11.48 -26.87
C ASN A 60 37.32 -9.97 -27.14
N ILE A 61 37.90 -9.21 -26.23
CA ILE A 61 38.11 -7.78 -26.34
C ILE A 61 38.96 -7.46 -27.57
N GLN A 62 40.04 -8.22 -27.78
CA GLN A 62 40.91 -8.02 -28.93
C GLN A 62 40.21 -8.27 -30.29
N ASN A 63 39.31 -9.26 -30.36
CA ASN A 63 38.53 -9.55 -31.54
C ASN A 63 37.47 -8.45 -31.80
N GLN A 64 36.75 -8.02 -30.76
CA GLN A 64 35.81 -6.91 -30.90
C GLN A 64 36.47 -5.61 -31.32
N LEU A 65 37.66 -5.28 -30.76
CA LEU A 65 38.41 -4.11 -31.16
C LEU A 65 38.88 -4.17 -32.63
N LYS A 66 39.21 -5.35 -33.18
CA LYS A 66 39.55 -5.53 -34.59
C LYS A 66 38.36 -5.28 -35.51
N GLU A 67 37.14 -5.63 -35.11
CA GLU A 67 35.92 -5.41 -35.89
C GLU A 67 35.63 -3.91 -36.09
N TYR A 68 35.99 -3.07 -35.16
CA TYR A 68 35.85 -1.60 -35.27
C TYR A 68 36.86 -0.95 -36.25
N LYS A 69 37.72 -1.75 -36.94
CA LYS A 69 38.70 -1.30 -37.96
C LYS A 69 39.63 -0.17 -37.55
N ILE A 70 39.59 0.22 -36.27
CA ILE A 70 40.43 1.32 -35.75
C ILE A 70 41.79 0.79 -35.39
N ILE A 71 41.94 -0.54 -35.21
CA ILE A 71 43.12 -1.13 -34.56
C ILE A 71 43.47 -2.45 -35.25
N GLN A 72 44.39 -2.41 -36.20
CA GLN A 72 44.88 -3.63 -36.89
C GLN A 72 46.15 -4.22 -36.25
N SER A 73 46.87 -3.48 -35.43
CA SER A 73 48.19 -3.87 -34.87
C SER A 73 48.39 -3.39 -33.42
N ILE A 74 47.35 -3.61 -32.54
CA ILE A 74 47.49 -3.34 -31.11
C ILE A 74 47.53 -4.66 -30.36
N ASP A 75 48.57 -4.81 -29.52
CA ASP A 75 48.64 -5.87 -28.52
C ASP A 75 48.22 -5.33 -27.16
N ILE A 76 47.21 -5.95 -26.53
CA ILE A 76 46.78 -5.60 -25.20
C ILE A 76 47.74 -6.29 -24.22
N ILE A 77 48.43 -5.51 -23.38
CA ILE A 77 49.38 -6.00 -22.39
C ILE A 77 48.73 -6.24 -21.04
N ASP A 78 47.76 -5.40 -20.68
CA ASP A 78 47.16 -5.41 -19.36
C ASP A 78 45.75 -4.81 -19.39
N ILE A 79 44.87 -5.28 -18.49
CA ILE A 79 43.49 -4.80 -18.33
C ILE A 79 43.23 -4.50 -16.86
N LYS A 80 42.63 -3.35 -16.60
CA LYS A 80 42.19 -2.98 -15.23
C LYS A 80 40.69 -2.65 -15.23
N PRO A 81 39.94 -3.09 -14.21
CA PRO A 81 40.43 -3.88 -13.05
C PRO A 81 40.82 -5.31 -13.44
N ASP A 82 41.63 -5.97 -12.64
CA ASP A 82 42.11 -7.33 -12.90
C ASP A 82 40.97 -8.36 -12.81
N THR A 83 39.97 -8.07 -12.00
CA THR A 83 38.77 -8.92 -11.78
C THR A 83 37.53 -8.08 -11.84
N ILE A 84 36.53 -8.54 -12.56
CA ILE A 84 35.20 -7.94 -12.63
C ILE A 84 34.24 -8.82 -11.82
N PHE A 85 33.53 -8.22 -10.88
CA PHE A 85 32.56 -8.90 -10.05
C PHE A 85 31.14 -8.63 -10.54
N PHE A 86 30.31 -9.66 -10.56
CA PHE A 86 28.88 -9.61 -10.92
C PHE A 86 28.07 -10.14 -9.75
N GLU A 87 27.06 -9.41 -9.32
CA GLU A 87 26.05 -9.89 -8.39
C GLU A 87 24.74 -10.05 -9.11
N PHE A 88 24.24 -11.27 -9.18
CA PHE A 88 22.95 -11.60 -9.76
C PHE A 88 21.94 -11.79 -8.63
N THR A 89 20.88 -11.04 -8.65
CA THR A 89 19.77 -11.21 -7.72
C THR A 89 18.60 -11.85 -8.47
N PRO A 90 17.99 -12.93 -7.94
CA PRO A 90 16.82 -13.53 -8.58
C PRO A 90 15.71 -12.50 -8.71
N VAL A 91 15.07 -12.51 -9.87
CA VAL A 91 13.87 -11.71 -10.14
C VAL A 91 12.67 -12.55 -9.75
N ILE A 92 11.85 -12.04 -8.85
CA ILE A 92 10.63 -12.69 -8.37
C ILE A 92 9.41 -11.84 -8.67
N GLU A 93 8.25 -12.48 -8.61
CA GLU A 93 6.94 -11.83 -8.69
C GLU A 93 6.20 -12.00 -7.36
N LYS A 94 5.49 -10.96 -6.93
CA LYS A 94 4.68 -10.93 -5.72
C LYS A 94 3.40 -10.17 -5.98
N LYS A 95 2.27 -10.71 -5.51
CA LYS A 95 0.99 -10.00 -5.52
C LYS A 95 0.91 -9.11 -4.29
N VAL A 96 0.64 -7.82 -4.50
CA VAL A 96 0.54 -6.81 -3.42
C VAL A 96 -0.74 -5.99 -3.59
N PRO A 97 -1.36 -5.54 -2.48
CA PRO A 97 -2.53 -4.68 -2.54
C PRO A 97 -2.16 -3.28 -3.06
N VAL A 98 -3.17 -2.60 -3.61
CA VAL A 98 -3.08 -1.19 -4.00
C VAL A 98 -3.73 -0.32 -2.94
N GLY A 99 -3.00 0.69 -2.46
CA GLY A 99 -3.47 1.73 -1.56
C GLY A 99 -3.83 3.01 -2.31
N LEU A 100 -4.92 3.67 -1.90
CA LEU A 100 -5.28 5.00 -2.39
C LEU A 100 -4.55 6.06 -1.59
N ASN A 101 -3.80 6.92 -2.26
CA ASN A 101 -3.15 8.09 -1.67
C ASN A 101 -4.00 9.34 -1.98
N ALA A 102 -4.92 9.71 -1.08
CA ALA A 102 -5.87 10.77 -1.34
C ALA A 102 -6.28 11.55 -0.08
N ASP A 103 -6.50 12.85 -0.27
CA ASP A 103 -7.28 13.68 0.64
C ASP A 103 -8.69 13.87 0.07
N ILE A 104 -9.71 13.42 0.81
CA ILE A 104 -11.10 13.46 0.36
C ILE A 104 -11.93 14.25 1.37
N THR A 105 -12.62 15.27 0.90
CA THR A 105 -13.64 15.98 1.65
C THR A 105 -14.97 15.95 0.93
N PHE A 106 -16.06 15.90 1.70
CA PHE A 106 -17.42 15.88 1.15
C PHE A 106 -18.07 17.25 1.36
N LEU A 107 -18.91 17.64 0.41
CA LEU A 107 -19.78 18.78 0.57
C LEU A 107 -20.72 18.54 1.76
N LYS A 108 -21.15 19.63 2.43
CA LYS A 108 -22.12 19.53 3.53
C LYS A 108 -23.35 18.72 3.10
N GLN A 109 -23.82 17.81 3.96
CA GLN A 109 -24.91 16.85 3.73
C GLN A 109 -24.56 15.69 2.79
N PHE A 110 -23.28 15.53 2.40
CA PHE A 110 -22.80 14.38 1.63
C PHE A 110 -21.80 13.56 2.43
N MET A 111 -21.79 12.26 2.19
CA MET A 111 -20.86 11.33 2.84
C MET A 111 -20.50 10.17 1.93
N LEU A 112 -19.51 9.42 2.34
CA LEU A 112 -19.16 8.15 1.71
C LEU A 112 -20.30 7.15 1.96
N LYS A 113 -20.90 6.66 0.88
CA LYS A 113 -22.01 5.68 0.91
C LYS A 113 -21.51 4.31 1.33
N ASP A 114 -20.42 3.85 0.72
CA ASP A 114 -19.82 2.52 0.92
C ASP A 114 -18.30 2.64 0.80
N LYS A 115 -17.58 1.52 0.94
CA LYS A 115 -16.13 1.48 0.79
C LYS A 115 -15.69 2.01 -0.58
N ILE A 116 -14.56 2.71 -0.58
CA ILE A 116 -13.88 3.10 -1.82
C ILE A 116 -13.42 1.82 -2.53
N LEU A 117 -13.74 1.70 -3.80
CA LEU A 117 -13.35 0.57 -4.63
C LEU A 117 -12.13 0.95 -5.47
N ILE A 118 -11.16 0.04 -5.50
CA ILE A 118 -9.96 0.13 -6.34
C ILE A 118 -9.95 -1.10 -7.23
N LYS A 119 -9.86 -0.90 -8.55
CA LYS A 119 -9.87 -2.01 -9.52
C LYS A 119 -8.69 -1.91 -10.49
N PRO A 120 -7.79 -2.88 -10.48
CA PRO A 120 -7.70 -4.02 -9.55
C PRO A 120 -7.30 -3.59 -8.12
N ASP A 121 -7.77 -4.31 -7.10
CA ASP A 121 -7.44 -4.08 -5.68
C ASP A 121 -6.01 -4.52 -5.32
N SER A 122 -5.42 -5.33 -6.17
CA SER A 122 -4.07 -5.86 -6.01
C SER A 122 -3.45 -6.12 -7.38
N ILE A 123 -2.12 -5.98 -7.46
CA ILE A 123 -1.33 -6.11 -8.69
C ILE A 123 -0.15 -7.05 -8.46
N LEU A 124 0.40 -7.59 -9.57
CA LEU A 124 1.68 -8.27 -9.53
C LEU A 124 2.81 -7.25 -9.70
N VAL A 125 3.77 -7.31 -8.80
CA VAL A 125 5.03 -6.56 -8.86
C VAL A 125 6.17 -7.54 -9.13
N LYS A 126 7.08 -7.18 -10.02
CA LYS A 126 8.21 -8.00 -10.43
C LYS A 126 9.51 -7.20 -10.34
N GLY A 127 10.52 -7.78 -9.76
CA GLY A 127 11.82 -7.15 -9.60
C GLY A 127 12.80 -8.00 -8.81
N PRO A 128 13.97 -7.45 -8.44
CA PRO A 128 14.96 -8.13 -7.62
C PRO A 128 14.38 -8.56 -6.28
N LYS A 129 14.60 -9.81 -5.88
CA LYS A 129 14.03 -10.41 -4.66
C LYS A 129 14.23 -9.52 -3.43
N LYS A 130 15.44 -8.99 -3.22
CA LYS A 130 15.75 -8.10 -2.08
C LYS A 130 14.83 -6.87 -2.00
N ILE A 131 14.39 -6.35 -3.15
CA ILE A 131 13.48 -5.20 -3.24
C ILE A 131 12.03 -5.67 -3.07
N ILE A 132 11.62 -6.72 -3.80
CA ILE A 132 10.23 -7.19 -3.80
C ILE A 132 9.80 -7.70 -2.41
N ASP A 133 10.70 -8.32 -1.64
CA ASP A 133 10.40 -8.80 -0.29
C ASP A 133 10.00 -7.64 0.66
N THR A 134 10.52 -6.44 0.45
CA THR A 134 10.18 -5.24 1.26
C THR A 134 8.88 -4.56 0.82
N VAL A 135 8.40 -4.81 -0.39
CA VAL A 135 7.16 -4.20 -0.89
C VAL A 135 5.95 -4.86 -0.24
N GLN A 136 5.20 -4.11 0.55
CA GLN A 136 3.97 -4.58 1.19
C GLN A 136 2.71 -4.16 0.44
N PHE A 137 2.72 -2.99 -0.18
CA PHE A 137 1.64 -2.43 -0.99
C PHE A 137 2.22 -1.43 -2.01
N VAL A 138 1.42 -1.05 -2.99
CA VAL A 138 1.74 0.02 -3.95
C VAL A 138 0.68 1.11 -3.85
N GLU A 139 1.09 2.37 -3.84
CA GLU A 139 0.18 3.51 -3.75
C GLU A 139 -0.11 4.11 -5.12
N THR A 140 -1.31 4.71 -5.24
CA THR A 140 -1.62 5.60 -6.35
C THR A 140 -0.85 6.90 -6.24
N GLU A 141 -0.70 7.63 -7.35
CA GLU A 141 -0.35 9.05 -7.29
C GLU A 141 -1.35 9.78 -6.40
N TYR A 142 -0.86 10.83 -5.72
CA TYR A 142 -1.68 11.61 -4.80
C TYR A 142 -2.79 12.35 -5.54
N ILE A 143 -4.01 12.28 -5.00
CA ILE A 143 -5.17 13.06 -5.47
C ILE A 143 -5.80 13.84 -4.32
N ASN A 144 -6.22 15.07 -4.60
CA ASN A 144 -6.94 15.91 -3.66
C ASN A 144 -8.34 16.19 -4.19
N LEU A 145 -9.35 15.62 -3.53
CA LEU A 145 -10.76 15.75 -3.90
C LEU A 145 -11.50 16.58 -2.85
N ARG A 146 -11.99 17.75 -3.25
CA ARG A 146 -12.69 18.66 -2.36
C ARG A 146 -14.17 18.72 -2.69
N ASP A 147 -14.98 18.82 -1.62
CA ASP A 147 -16.43 19.06 -1.69
C ASP A 147 -17.17 18.06 -2.60
N LEU A 148 -16.82 16.78 -2.49
CA LEU A 148 -17.51 15.73 -3.25
C LEU A 148 -18.99 15.69 -2.88
N ASN A 149 -19.85 15.76 -3.91
CA ASN A 149 -21.30 15.75 -3.79
C ASN A 149 -21.97 14.73 -4.72
N SER A 150 -21.19 13.92 -5.39
CA SER A 150 -21.69 12.88 -6.30
C SER A 150 -20.69 11.75 -6.42
N HIS A 151 -21.13 10.61 -6.95
CA HIS A 151 -20.26 9.49 -7.26
C HIS A 151 -19.08 9.95 -8.12
N TYR A 152 -17.88 9.58 -7.70
CA TYR A 152 -16.64 9.93 -8.38
C TYR A 152 -15.95 8.66 -8.90
N THR A 153 -15.52 8.71 -10.16
CA THR A 153 -14.78 7.63 -10.80
C THR A 153 -13.61 8.23 -11.58
N SER A 154 -12.42 7.68 -11.41
CA SER A 154 -11.23 8.12 -12.15
C SER A 154 -10.21 7.00 -12.26
N GLU A 155 -9.42 7.02 -13.32
CA GLU A 155 -8.19 6.25 -13.40
C GLU A 155 -7.05 7.04 -12.78
N LEU A 156 -6.29 6.39 -11.88
CA LEU A 156 -5.09 6.95 -11.27
C LEU A 156 -3.88 6.08 -11.58
N ASN A 157 -2.77 6.73 -11.87
CA ASN A 157 -1.49 6.04 -12.03
C ASN A 157 -0.99 5.53 -10.68
N LEU A 158 -0.19 4.49 -10.73
CA LEU A 158 0.56 3.98 -9.58
C LEU A 158 1.91 4.69 -9.48
N ILE A 159 2.38 4.92 -8.25
CA ILE A 159 3.73 5.44 -8.00
C ILE A 159 4.74 4.42 -8.50
N LYS A 160 5.62 4.84 -9.43
CA LYS A 160 6.66 3.98 -10.00
C LYS A 160 7.90 3.96 -9.11
N TYR A 161 8.36 2.76 -8.79
CA TYR A 161 9.61 2.54 -8.08
C TYR A 161 10.67 2.01 -9.04
N ASP A 162 11.92 2.43 -8.83
CA ASP A 162 13.04 1.96 -9.64
C ASP A 162 13.23 0.44 -9.50
N LYS A 163 13.57 -0.22 -10.61
CA LYS A 163 13.80 -1.68 -10.71
C LYS A 163 12.59 -2.56 -10.41
N ILE A 164 11.37 -1.99 -10.33
CA ILE A 164 10.12 -2.75 -10.18
C ILE A 164 9.27 -2.52 -11.42
N THR A 165 8.73 -3.60 -11.95
CA THR A 165 7.71 -3.56 -13.01
C THR A 165 6.38 -4.03 -12.47
N TYR A 166 5.28 -3.45 -12.98
CA TYR A 166 3.91 -3.71 -12.54
C TYR A 166 3.11 -4.40 -13.64
N SER A 167 2.15 -5.24 -13.25
CA SER A 167 1.21 -5.85 -14.19
C SER A 167 0.24 -4.85 -14.83
N THR A 168 0.01 -3.71 -14.17
CA THR A 168 -0.71 -2.54 -14.70
C THR A 168 -0.09 -1.27 -14.15
N GLU A 169 -0.16 -0.17 -14.91
CA GLU A 169 0.38 1.13 -14.48
C GLU A 169 -0.67 2.03 -13.84
N ASN A 170 -1.95 1.72 -14.01
CA ASN A 170 -3.07 2.48 -13.48
C ASN A 170 -4.14 1.59 -12.85
N VAL A 171 -4.98 2.18 -12.04
CA VAL A 171 -6.13 1.55 -11.40
C VAL A 171 -7.34 2.48 -11.50
N LEU A 172 -8.53 1.88 -11.63
CA LEU A 172 -9.81 2.59 -11.57
C LEU A 172 -10.22 2.73 -10.11
N ILE A 173 -10.55 3.96 -9.69
CA ILE A 173 -11.06 4.28 -8.38
C ILE A 173 -12.52 4.68 -8.50
N GLU A 174 -13.35 4.10 -7.63
CA GLU A 174 -14.75 4.47 -7.49
C GLU A 174 -15.00 4.91 -6.03
N ILE A 175 -15.47 6.15 -5.85
CA ILE A 175 -15.82 6.72 -4.55
C ILE A 175 -17.33 6.94 -4.57
N PRO A 176 -18.10 6.02 -3.96
CA PRO A 176 -19.55 6.15 -3.90
C PRO A 176 -19.94 7.21 -2.86
N VAL A 177 -20.64 8.25 -3.31
CA VAL A 177 -21.09 9.36 -2.47
C VAL A 177 -22.61 9.40 -2.46
N GLU A 178 -23.19 9.67 -1.29
CA GLU A 178 -24.63 9.89 -1.14
C GLU A 178 -24.93 11.07 -0.20
N GLU A 179 -26.14 11.61 -0.31
CA GLU A 179 -26.67 12.54 0.68
C GLU A 179 -27.04 11.80 1.96
N TYR A 180 -26.91 12.49 3.10
CA TYR A 180 -27.38 12.00 4.39
C TYR A 180 -28.33 12.98 5.08
N THR A 181 -29.11 12.46 6.02
CA THR A 181 -29.96 13.27 6.89
C THR A 181 -29.73 12.90 8.36
N GLU A 182 -30.10 13.81 9.26
CA GLU A 182 -30.16 13.54 10.69
C GLU A 182 -31.55 13.03 11.05
N VAL A 183 -31.60 11.95 11.82
CA VAL A 183 -32.82 11.33 12.32
C VAL A 183 -32.81 11.25 13.83
N SER A 184 -33.94 11.58 14.42
CA SER A 184 -34.17 11.36 15.88
C SER A 184 -35.29 10.36 16.08
N LEU A 185 -35.03 9.34 16.91
CA LEU A 185 -35.97 8.32 17.29
C LEU A 185 -36.09 8.24 18.81
N ASN A 186 -37.30 7.93 19.32
CA ASN A 186 -37.54 7.58 20.72
C ASN A 186 -37.68 6.07 20.84
N ILE A 187 -36.81 5.46 21.62
CA ILE A 187 -36.91 4.01 21.93
C ILE A 187 -37.14 3.78 23.40
N GLN A 188 -37.74 2.65 23.74
CA GLN A 188 -37.96 2.26 25.09
C GLN A 188 -36.71 1.65 25.72
N ILE A 189 -36.38 2.03 26.96
CA ILE A 189 -35.25 1.47 27.70
C ILE A 189 -35.71 0.17 28.36
N GLY A 190 -35.04 -0.95 28.00
CA GLY A 190 -35.25 -2.24 28.66
C GLY A 190 -34.65 -2.28 30.07
N ILE A 191 -35.11 -3.20 30.87
CA ILE A 191 -34.57 -3.46 32.20
C ILE A 191 -34.16 -4.93 32.27
N THR A 192 -32.94 -5.19 32.77
CA THR A 192 -32.39 -6.55 32.86
C THR A 192 -31.98 -6.90 34.28
N ASN A 193 -31.88 -8.20 34.56
CA ASN A 193 -31.39 -8.78 35.82
C ASN A 193 -32.17 -8.36 37.07
N VAL A 194 -33.47 -8.05 36.96
CA VAL A 194 -34.32 -7.74 38.10
C VAL A 194 -34.70 -9.05 38.80
N PRO A 195 -34.56 -9.19 40.14
CA PRO A 195 -35.05 -10.35 40.89
C PRO A 195 -36.58 -10.47 40.80
N ASP A 196 -37.11 -11.70 40.74
CA ASP A 196 -38.54 -11.98 40.57
C ASP A 196 -39.44 -11.36 41.66
N SER A 197 -38.88 -11.06 42.85
CA SER A 197 -39.59 -10.47 43.97
C SER A 197 -39.69 -8.95 43.98
N LEU A 198 -39.08 -8.30 42.99
CA LEU A 198 -38.96 -6.85 42.91
C LEU A 198 -39.42 -6.31 41.53
N THR A 199 -39.91 -5.08 41.57
CA THR A 199 -40.23 -4.33 40.34
C THR A 199 -39.34 -3.09 40.28
N LEU A 200 -38.62 -2.90 39.15
CA LEU A 200 -37.83 -1.71 38.94
C LEU A 200 -38.55 -0.77 37.97
N LYS A 201 -38.79 0.47 38.39
CA LYS A 201 -39.29 1.54 37.52
C LYS A 201 -38.19 2.54 37.29
N ILE A 202 -38.06 2.99 36.04
CA ILE A 202 -37.03 3.97 35.60
C ILE A 202 -37.68 5.22 35.03
N PHE A 203 -37.02 6.37 35.21
CA PHE A 203 -37.48 7.69 34.75
C PHE A 203 -36.31 8.51 34.17
N PRO A 204 -36.41 8.99 32.93
CA PRO A 204 -37.42 8.59 31.95
C PRO A 204 -37.24 7.12 31.50
N ASN A 205 -38.31 6.52 30.99
CA ASN A 205 -38.31 5.17 30.45
C ASN A 205 -38.01 5.12 28.94
N ASN A 206 -37.84 6.28 28.31
CA ASN A 206 -37.53 6.44 26.90
C ASN A 206 -36.17 7.08 26.72
N LEU A 207 -35.50 6.67 25.63
CA LEU A 207 -34.20 7.18 25.16
C LEU A 207 -34.38 7.87 23.81
N ASN A 208 -33.96 9.11 23.71
CA ASN A 208 -33.90 9.80 22.45
C ASN A 208 -32.53 9.50 21.79
N ILE A 209 -32.56 8.95 20.59
CA ILE A 209 -31.39 8.63 19.80
C ILE A 209 -31.33 9.55 18.58
N THR A 210 -30.20 10.16 18.34
CA THR A 210 -29.94 10.98 17.15
C THR A 210 -28.77 10.39 16.38
N TYR A 211 -28.93 10.22 15.07
CA TYR A 211 -27.90 9.66 14.20
C TYR A 211 -27.96 10.24 12.78
N LEU A 212 -26.87 10.13 12.07
CA LEU A 212 -26.79 10.46 10.64
C LEU A 212 -26.95 9.18 9.84
N VAL A 213 -27.73 9.25 8.76
CA VAL A 213 -28.01 8.10 7.89
C VAL A 213 -28.07 8.52 6.43
N GLY A 214 -27.47 7.73 5.55
CA GLY A 214 -27.57 7.93 4.10
C GLY A 214 -28.96 7.61 3.58
N PHE A 215 -29.39 8.36 2.56
CA PHE A 215 -30.71 8.16 1.98
C PHE A 215 -30.96 6.76 1.42
N SER A 216 -29.90 6.07 1.00
CA SER A 216 -30.03 4.71 0.44
C SER A 216 -30.56 3.68 1.45
N VAL A 217 -30.35 3.90 2.75
CA VAL A 217 -30.74 2.98 3.84
C VAL A 217 -31.71 3.61 4.85
N TYR A 218 -32.06 4.88 4.66
CA TYR A 218 -32.90 5.65 5.58
C TYR A 218 -34.20 4.92 5.96
N GLU A 219 -34.95 4.38 4.97
CA GLU A 219 -36.22 3.71 5.19
C GLU A 219 -36.10 2.33 5.87
N THR A 220 -34.90 1.77 5.90
CA THR A 220 -34.65 0.43 6.49
C THR A 220 -34.37 0.50 7.98
N ILE A 221 -34.13 1.70 8.52
CA ILE A 221 -33.78 1.91 9.92
C ILE A 221 -35.01 2.37 10.70
N ASN A 222 -35.41 1.56 11.68
CA ASN A 222 -36.54 1.84 12.55
C ASN A 222 -36.15 1.57 14.00
N GLU A 223 -37.06 1.89 14.96
CA GLU A 223 -36.83 1.76 16.38
C GLU A 223 -36.45 0.33 16.83
N ASN A 224 -36.94 -0.69 16.12
CA ASN A 224 -36.71 -2.10 16.48
C ASN A 224 -35.26 -2.55 16.21
N ARG A 225 -34.47 -1.76 15.48
CA ARG A 225 -33.05 -2.04 15.24
C ARG A 225 -32.14 -1.49 16.33
N PHE A 226 -32.70 -0.87 17.36
CA PHE A 226 -31.97 -0.34 18.50
C PHE A 226 -32.35 -1.05 19.76
N GLU A 227 -31.40 -1.45 20.58
CA GLU A 227 -31.65 -2.07 21.88
C GLU A 227 -30.86 -1.33 22.94
N ALA A 228 -31.58 -0.68 23.86
CA ALA A 228 -31.02 0.02 25.01
C ALA A 228 -31.58 -0.58 26.32
N TYR A 229 -30.76 -0.65 27.36
CA TYR A 229 -31.16 -1.22 28.63
C TYR A 229 -30.42 -0.58 29.80
N VAL A 230 -30.98 -0.79 30.99
CA VAL A 230 -30.32 -0.62 32.28
C VAL A 230 -30.24 -1.95 32.99
N ASP A 231 -29.19 -2.16 33.77
CA ASP A 231 -28.94 -3.40 34.49
C ASP A 231 -29.19 -3.21 36.00
N TYR A 232 -30.09 -4.01 36.58
CA TYR A 232 -30.37 -3.98 38.02
C TYR A 232 -29.08 -4.27 38.84
N SER A 233 -28.21 -5.14 38.38
CA SER A 233 -26.95 -5.48 39.08
C SER A 233 -26.03 -4.26 39.31
N ASP A 234 -26.18 -3.22 38.51
CA ASP A 234 -25.38 -1.99 38.67
C ASP A 234 -25.79 -1.22 39.96
N ILE A 235 -26.98 -1.54 40.59
CA ILE A 235 -27.44 -0.89 41.81
C ILE A 235 -26.56 -1.26 43.01
N GLU A 236 -26.10 -2.51 43.10
CA GLU A 236 -25.28 -2.98 44.22
C GLU A 236 -23.97 -2.22 44.37
N ASN A 237 -23.44 -1.69 43.28
CA ASN A 237 -22.18 -0.97 43.24
C ASN A 237 -22.34 0.56 43.12
N ASN A 238 -23.60 1.05 43.20
CA ASN A 238 -23.89 2.45 42.88
C ASN A 238 -24.53 3.17 44.06
N PHE A 239 -23.86 4.18 44.62
CA PHE A 239 -24.35 5.00 45.73
C PHE A 239 -25.29 6.14 45.27
N THR A 240 -25.68 6.14 43.98
CA THR A 240 -26.57 7.17 43.42
C THR A 240 -27.88 6.53 42.97
N ASN A 241 -28.98 7.28 43.07
CA ASN A 241 -30.30 6.82 42.57
C ASN A 241 -30.41 6.88 41.04
N LYS A 242 -29.28 6.64 40.32
CA LYS A 242 -29.23 6.71 38.86
C LYS A 242 -28.57 5.48 38.28
N LEU A 243 -29.16 4.94 37.23
CA LEU A 243 -28.59 3.85 36.45
C LEU A 243 -28.13 4.37 35.11
N LYS A 244 -26.95 3.90 34.66
CA LYS A 244 -26.40 4.23 33.36
C LYS A 244 -27.16 3.46 32.28
N VAL A 245 -27.59 4.16 31.24
CA VAL A 245 -28.16 3.53 30.04
C VAL A 245 -27.05 2.90 29.21
N LYS A 246 -27.21 1.65 28.85
CA LYS A 246 -26.30 0.87 28.01
C LYS A 246 -26.98 0.60 26.67
N ILE A 247 -26.21 0.76 25.58
CA ILE A 247 -26.68 0.36 24.25
C ILE A 247 -26.16 -1.05 23.99
N LYS A 248 -27.06 -1.97 23.70
CA LYS A 248 -26.73 -3.36 23.40
C LYS A 248 -26.49 -3.57 21.92
N ASP A 249 -27.31 -2.93 21.05
CA ASP A 249 -27.24 -3.05 19.61
C ASP A 249 -27.74 -1.78 18.92
N HIS A 250 -27.16 -1.50 17.73
CA HIS A 250 -27.58 -0.45 16.82
C HIS A 250 -27.16 -0.79 15.38
N PRO A 251 -27.83 -0.25 14.35
CA PRO A 251 -27.46 -0.48 12.95
C PRO A 251 -26.03 -0.03 12.64
N VAL A 252 -25.28 -0.84 11.89
CA VAL A 252 -23.90 -0.53 11.47
C VAL A 252 -23.86 0.52 10.37
N GLU A 253 -24.96 0.73 9.68
CA GLU A 253 -25.11 1.65 8.54
C GLU A 253 -25.21 3.12 8.99
N ILE A 254 -25.49 3.38 10.28
CA ILE A 254 -25.61 4.76 10.81
C ILE A 254 -24.23 5.37 11.11
N LYS A 255 -24.17 6.69 11.06
CA LYS A 255 -23.01 7.49 11.43
C LYS A 255 -23.37 8.44 12.57
N SER A 256 -22.37 8.92 13.30
CA SER A 256 -22.52 9.95 14.35
C SER A 256 -23.66 9.63 15.33
N PHE A 257 -23.62 8.47 15.94
CA PHE A 257 -24.62 8.00 16.89
C PHE A 257 -24.50 8.72 18.24
N GLN A 258 -25.60 9.34 18.71
CA GLN A 258 -25.73 9.99 20.02
C GLN A 258 -27.05 9.59 20.68
N TYR A 259 -27.08 9.59 22.00
CA TYR A 259 -28.32 9.32 22.76
C TYR A 259 -28.40 10.09 24.07
N SER A 260 -29.63 10.35 24.52
CA SER A 260 -29.92 11.07 25.75
C SER A 260 -31.26 10.57 26.35
N PRO A 261 -31.33 10.40 27.68
CA PRO A 261 -30.32 10.65 28.72
C PRO A 261 -29.28 9.53 28.83
N LEU A 262 -28.10 9.86 29.34
CA LEU A 262 -27.05 8.87 29.62
C LEU A 262 -27.33 8.08 30.91
N ASN A 263 -28.11 8.64 31.83
CA ASN A 263 -28.50 8.02 33.09
C ASN A 263 -29.99 8.27 33.35
N VAL A 264 -30.64 7.29 33.96
CA VAL A 264 -32.03 7.36 34.37
C VAL A 264 -32.16 7.19 35.90
N GLU A 265 -33.13 7.83 36.51
CA GLU A 265 -33.45 7.61 37.89
C GLU A 265 -34.30 6.35 38.05
N TYR A 266 -34.23 5.69 39.21
CA TYR A 266 -34.99 4.45 39.46
C TYR A 266 -35.70 4.43 40.82
N ILE A 267 -36.78 3.65 40.89
CA ILE A 267 -37.52 3.34 42.09
C ILE A 267 -37.70 1.81 42.13
N ILE A 268 -37.49 1.22 43.33
CA ILE A 268 -37.70 -0.20 43.58
C ILE A 268 -39.01 -0.33 44.34
N GLU A 269 -39.95 -1.15 43.83
CA GLU A 269 -41.19 -1.53 44.46
C GLU A 269 -41.11 -3.03 44.81
N LYS A 270 -41.64 -3.38 46.00
CA LYS A 270 -41.76 -4.77 46.50
C LYS A 270 -43.12 -5.34 46.20
#